data_02716b11ce7e1b24f3619abb1a901fcb
#
_entry.id   02716b11ce7e1b24f3619abb1a901fcb
#
_cell.length_a   1.000
_cell.length_b   1.000
_cell.length_c   1.000
_cell.angle_alpha   90.00
_cell.angle_beta   90.00
_cell.angle_gamma   90.00
#
_symmetry.space_group_name_H-M   'P 1'
#
loop_
_entity.id
_entity.type
_entity.pdbx_description
1 polymer ?
#
loop_
_entity_poly.entity_id
_entity_poly.type
_entity_poly.pdbx_seq_one_letter_code
_entity_poly.pdbx_strand_id
1 'polypeptide(L)'
;MDKLYTRFDHVFFERTRLSILTLVKTRNVISFNGLKQNLRSSDGALFSHLTKLVEAGYISRRKELAGDTVQTVYSLTPKGDAAYDDYVIFLQEVLQHSRERV
;
A
#
# COMPACT_ATOMS: atom_id res chain seq x y z
N MET A 1 4.36 21.76 1.58
CA MET A 1 3.34 20.69 1.69
C MET A 1 2.76 20.30 0.34
N ASP A 2 2.37 21.27 -0.47
CA ASP A 2 1.71 20.99 -1.76
C ASP A 2 2.58 20.17 -2.71
N LYS A 3 3.89 20.38 -2.71
CA LYS A 3 4.80 19.65 -3.58
C LYS A 3 4.81 18.15 -3.28
N LEU A 4 4.74 17.76 -2.00
CA LEU A 4 4.67 16.35 -1.65
C LEU A 4 3.34 15.75 -2.10
N TYR A 5 2.25 16.45 -1.88
CA TYR A 5 0.94 15.99 -2.31
C TYR A 5 0.89 15.72 -3.82
N THR A 6 1.45 16.62 -4.62
CA THR A 6 1.41 16.48 -6.09
C THR A 6 2.33 15.39 -6.62
N ARG A 7 3.24 14.85 -5.78
CA ARG A 7 4.11 13.73 -6.16
C ARG A 7 3.39 12.40 -6.16
N PHE A 8 2.25 12.30 -5.47
CA PHE A 8 1.51 11.06 -5.39
C PHE A 8 0.44 11.01 -6.48
N ASP A 9 0.40 9.92 -7.21
CA ASP A 9 -0.68 9.72 -8.18
C ASP A 9 -1.94 9.19 -7.46
N HIS A 10 -3.06 9.21 -8.16
CA HIS A 10 -4.33 8.77 -7.59
C HIS A 10 -4.40 7.25 -7.36
N VAL A 11 -3.51 6.48 -8.00
CA VAL A 11 -3.42 5.04 -7.74
C VAL A 11 -2.89 4.82 -6.32
N PHE A 12 -1.89 5.61 -5.91
CA PHE A 12 -1.34 5.55 -4.56
C PHE A 12 -2.32 6.11 -3.53
N PHE A 13 -2.93 7.26 -3.84
CA PHE A 13 -3.75 8.04 -2.91
C PHE A 13 -5.22 7.62 -2.96
N GLU A 14 -5.48 6.40 -2.55
CA GLU A 14 -6.85 5.89 -2.40
C GLU A 14 -6.90 5.11 -1.09
N ARG A 15 -8.00 5.24 -0.36
CA ARG A 15 -8.12 4.71 1.02
C ARG A 15 -7.75 3.23 1.13
N THR A 16 -8.32 2.39 0.27
CA THR A 16 -8.09 0.95 0.34
C THR A 16 -6.65 0.62 -0.03
N ARG A 17 -6.14 1.27 -1.08
CA ARG A 17 -4.76 1.04 -1.53
C ARG A 17 -3.73 1.54 -0.52
N LEU A 18 -3.99 2.66 0.17
CA LEU A 18 -3.13 3.11 1.27
C LEU A 18 -3.12 2.09 2.41
N SER A 19 -4.28 1.50 2.72
CA SER A 19 -4.35 0.45 3.75
C SER A 19 -3.56 -0.78 3.34
N ILE A 20 -3.66 -1.19 2.08
CA ILE A 20 -2.86 -2.29 1.54
C ILE A 20 -1.37 -2.00 1.69
N LEU A 21 -0.95 -0.81 1.24
CA LEU A 21 0.48 -0.42 1.30
C LEU A 21 0.99 -0.42 2.74
N THR A 22 0.20 0.05 3.68
CA THR A 22 0.57 0.04 5.10
C THR A 22 0.75 -1.38 5.62
N LEU A 23 -0.15 -2.30 5.28
CA LEU A 23 -0.03 -3.69 5.69
C LEU A 23 1.19 -4.36 5.09
N VAL A 24 1.45 -4.12 3.81
CA VAL A 24 2.63 -4.68 3.14
C VAL A 24 3.91 -4.11 3.74
N LYS A 25 3.94 -2.80 4.02
CA LYS A 25 5.09 -2.16 4.64
C LYS A 25 5.39 -2.74 6.02
N THR A 26 4.36 -2.92 6.84
CA THR A 26 4.56 -3.37 8.23
C THR A 26 4.83 -4.86 8.35
N ARG A 27 4.34 -5.66 7.41
CA ARG A 27 4.49 -7.12 7.44
C ARG A 27 5.63 -7.62 6.56
N ASN A 28 6.23 -6.76 5.74
CA ASN A 28 7.24 -7.05 4.71
C ASN A 28 6.69 -7.91 3.57
N VAL A 29 6.10 -9.06 3.88
CA VAL A 29 5.44 -9.93 2.91
C VAL A 29 4.09 -10.32 3.50
N ILE A 30 3.04 -10.24 2.69
CA ILE A 30 1.71 -10.63 3.13
C ILE A 30 0.98 -11.34 2.00
N SER A 31 0.26 -12.41 2.34
CA SER A 31 -0.52 -13.17 1.37
C SER A 31 -1.83 -12.47 1.03
N PHE A 32 -2.44 -12.87 -0.10
CA PHE A 32 -3.78 -12.42 -0.45
C PHE A 32 -4.76 -12.68 0.69
N ASN A 33 -4.72 -13.87 1.27
CA ASN A 33 -5.61 -14.20 2.40
C ASN A 33 -5.33 -13.36 3.63
N GLY A 34 -4.05 -13.03 3.89
CA GLY A 34 -3.69 -12.14 4.99
C GLY A 34 -4.27 -10.73 4.80
N LEU A 35 -4.20 -10.22 3.58
CA LEU A 35 -4.82 -8.93 3.25
C LEU A 35 -6.34 -8.99 3.41
N LYS A 36 -6.95 -10.05 2.91
CA LYS A 36 -8.39 -10.24 2.98
C LYS A 36 -8.89 -10.26 4.44
N GLN A 37 -8.14 -10.87 5.34
CA GLN A 37 -8.50 -10.94 6.75
C GLN A 37 -8.49 -9.57 7.43
N ASN A 38 -7.68 -8.64 6.93
CA ASN A 38 -7.51 -7.31 7.52
C ASN A 38 -8.37 -6.25 6.85
N LEU A 39 -8.90 -6.53 5.67
CA LEU A 39 -9.64 -5.55 4.87
C LEU A 39 -11.05 -6.07 4.59
N ARG A 40 -12.03 -5.18 4.71
CA ARG A 40 -13.43 -5.51 4.41
C ARG A 40 -13.71 -5.24 2.94
N SER A 41 -13.30 -6.17 2.09
CA SER A 41 -13.43 -6.01 0.65
C SER A 41 -13.74 -7.36 0.04
N SER A 42 -14.48 -7.37 -1.06
CA SER A 42 -14.70 -8.60 -1.80
C SER A 42 -13.38 -9.03 -2.44
N ASP A 43 -13.27 -10.32 -2.77
CA ASP A 43 -12.09 -10.85 -3.44
C ASP A 43 -11.80 -10.12 -4.75
N GLY A 44 -12.85 -9.86 -5.54
CA GLY A 44 -12.69 -9.14 -6.80
C GLY A 44 -12.22 -7.71 -6.63
N ALA A 45 -12.78 -6.98 -5.66
CA ALA A 45 -12.36 -5.61 -5.39
C ALA A 45 -10.92 -5.58 -4.87
N LEU A 46 -10.57 -6.47 -3.95
CA LEU A 46 -9.20 -6.55 -3.42
C LEU A 46 -8.21 -6.87 -4.54
N PHE A 47 -8.53 -7.87 -5.38
CA PHE A 47 -7.67 -8.23 -6.51
C PHE A 47 -7.48 -7.04 -7.46
N SER A 48 -8.55 -6.29 -7.72
CA SER A 48 -8.49 -5.11 -8.60
C SER A 48 -7.55 -4.03 -8.01
N HIS A 49 -7.67 -3.74 -6.73
CA HIS A 49 -6.78 -2.78 -6.07
C HIS A 49 -5.32 -3.24 -6.11
N LEU A 50 -5.08 -4.51 -5.83
CA LEU A 50 -3.73 -5.08 -5.87
C LEU A 50 -3.14 -5.02 -7.27
N THR A 51 -3.94 -5.33 -8.30
CA THR A 51 -3.49 -5.27 -9.68
C THR A 51 -3.09 -3.85 -10.07
N LYS A 52 -3.87 -2.84 -9.66
CA LYS A 52 -3.52 -1.44 -9.91
C LYS A 52 -2.18 -1.06 -9.28
N LEU A 53 -1.93 -1.53 -8.06
CA LEU A 53 -0.66 -1.27 -7.38
C LEU A 53 0.52 -1.99 -8.04
N VAL A 54 0.30 -3.21 -8.51
CA VAL A 54 1.33 -3.96 -9.25
C VAL A 54 1.65 -3.25 -10.57
N GLU A 55 0.62 -2.87 -11.32
CA GLU A 55 0.81 -2.19 -12.61
C GLU A 55 1.49 -0.84 -12.46
N ALA A 56 1.22 -0.13 -11.36
CA ALA A 56 1.88 1.15 -11.07
C ALA A 56 3.31 0.95 -10.55
N GLY A 57 3.73 -0.28 -10.26
CA GLY A 57 5.08 -0.58 -9.82
C GLY A 57 5.33 -0.41 -8.33
N TYR A 58 4.29 -0.27 -7.52
CA TYR A 58 4.45 -0.06 -6.07
C TYR A 58 4.61 -1.35 -5.28
N ILE A 59 4.01 -2.44 -5.75
CA ILE A 59 4.15 -3.74 -5.09
C ILE A 59 4.49 -4.80 -6.14
N SER A 60 5.10 -5.88 -5.66
CA SER A 60 5.33 -7.08 -6.46
C SER A 60 4.37 -8.18 -6.02
N ARG A 61 4.03 -9.04 -6.96
CA ARG A 61 3.14 -10.18 -6.76
C ARG A 61 3.89 -11.44 -7.16
N ARG A 62 3.94 -12.43 -6.29
CA ARG A 62 4.56 -13.70 -6.63
C ARG A 62 3.81 -14.85 -5.98
N LYS A 63 4.07 -16.05 -6.45
CA LYS A 63 3.52 -17.26 -5.86
C LYS A 63 4.55 -17.89 -4.94
N GLU A 64 4.08 -18.48 -3.85
CA GLU A 64 4.92 -19.06 -2.82
C GLU A 64 4.23 -20.29 -2.26
N LEU A 65 5.02 -21.32 -1.93
CA LEU A 65 4.48 -22.52 -1.29
C LEU A 65 4.23 -22.25 0.19
N ALA A 66 3.07 -22.69 0.67
CA ALA A 66 2.70 -22.67 2.08
C ALA A 66 2.22 -24.08 2.42
N GLY A 67 3.13 -24.92 2.89
CA GLY A 67 2.84 -26.36 3.04
C GLY A 67 2.61 -26.99 1.67
N ASP A 68 1.44 -27.60 1.49
CA ASP A 68 1.06 -28.26 0.22
C ASP A 68 0.30 -27.33 -0.72
N THR A 69 0.03 -26.10 -0.32
CA THR A 69 -0.73 -25.17 -1.14
C THR A 69 0.14 -24.05 -1.67
N VAL A 70 -0.27 -23.49 -2.82
CA VAL A 70 0.37 -22.31 -3.40
C VAL A 70 -0.47 -21.09 -3.02
N GLN A 71 0.19 -20.06 -2.50
CA GLN A 71 -0.48 -18.80 -2.18
C GLN A 71 0.18 -17.66 -2.94
N THR A 72 -0.60 -16.62 -3.19
CA THR A 72 -0.09 -15.38 -3.79
C THR A 72 0.33 -14.44 -2.65
N VAL A 73 1.54 -13.91 -2.74
CA VAL A 73 2.09 -12.99 -1.74
C VAL A 73 2.53 -11.69 -2.39
N TYR A 74 2.55 -10.65 -1.58
CA TYR A 74 2.83 -9.28 -2.01
C TYR A 74 3.91 -8.68 -1.14
N SER A 75 4.77 -7.86 -1.75
CA SER A 75 5.79 -7.09 -1.05
C SER A 75 5.97 -5.75 -1.76
N LEU A 76 6.51 -4.75 -1.05
CA LEU A 76 6.81 -3.45 -1.66
C LEU A 76 7.99 -3.59 -2.63
N THR A 77 7.91 -2.87 -3.73
CA THR A 77 9.07 -2.63 -4.60
C THR A 77 9.88 -1.48 -4.00
N PRO A 78 11.14 -1.27 -4.46
CA PRO A 78 11.88 -0.06 -4.06
C PRO A 78 11.11 1.23 -4.32
N LYS A 79 10.39 1.31 -5.45
CA LYS A 79 9.53 2.46 -5.78
C LYS A 79 8.41 2.62 -4.75
N GLY A 80 7.75 1.52 -4.39
CA GLY A 80 6.67 1.55 -3.41
C GLY A 80 7.16 1.93 -2.02
N ASP A 81 8.32 1.42 -1.62
CA ASP A 81 8.91 1.73 -0.33
C ASP A 81 9.26 3.22 -0.23
N ALA A 82 9.89 3.78 -1.26
CA ALA A 82 10.23 5.20 -1.31
C ALA A 82 8.97 6.07 -1.32
N ALA A 83 7.95 5.69 -2.07
CA ALA A 83 6.69 6.43 -2.11
C ALA A 83 5.99 6.42 -0.75
N TYR A 84 6.04 5.29 -0.05
CA TYR A 84 5.45 5.19 1.27
C TYR A 84 6.17 6.09 2.28
N ASP A 85 7.50 6.13 2.24
CA ASP A 85 8.27 7.02 3.11
C ASP A 85 7.93 8.49 2.83
N ASP A 86 7.80 8.88 1.57
CA ASP A 86 7.37 10.22 1.19
C ASP A 86 5.97 10.54 1.73
N TYR A 87 5.07 9.57 1.69
CA TYR A 87 3.73 9.73 2.22
C TYR A 87 3.75 9.98 3.74
N VAL A 88 4.60 9.26 4.48
CA VAL A 88 4.75 9.48 5.92
C VAL A 88 5.25 10.91 6.20
N ILE A 89 6.22 11.38 5.44
CA ILE A 89 6.73 12.75 5.56
C ILE A 89 5.61 13.76 5.29
N PHE A 90 4.82 13.53 4.25
CA PHE A 90 3.69 14.39 3.92
C PHE A 90 2.69 14.45 5.08
N LEU A 91 2.35 13.30 5.67
CA LEU A 91 1.45 13.26 6.83
C LEU A 91 2.00 14.04 8.01
N GLN A 92 3.29 13.92 8.29
CA GLN A 92 3.95 14.66 9.36
C GLN A 92 3.83 16.16 9.13
N GLU A 93 4.00 16.62 7.90
CA GLU A 93 3.84 18.02 7.56
C GLU A 93 2.39 18.49 7.73
N VAL A 94 1.42 17.67 7.32
CA VAL A 94 0.01 17.98 7.50
C VAL A 94 -0.32 18.14 8.98
N LEU A 95 0.16 17.25 9.82
CA LEU A 95 -0.05 17.30 11.26
C LEU A 95 0.61 18.53 11.87
N GLN A 96 1.79 18.88 11.43
CA GLN A 96 2.51 20.07 11.90
C GLN A 96 1.73 21.34 11.58
N HIS A 97 1.26 21.48 10.33
CA HIS A 97 0.46 22.63 9.92
C HIS A 97 -0.82 22.73 10.74
N SER A 98 -1.45 21.61 11.02
CA SER A 98 -2.66 21.55 11.82
C SER A 98 -2.43 22.11 13.23
N ARG A 99 -1.28 21.79 13.82
CA ARG A 99 -0.91 22.28 15.16
C ARG A 99 -0.58 23.77 15.17
N GLU A 100 0.05 24.25 14.11
CA GLU A 100 0.45 25.66 13.99
C GLU A 100 -0.75 26.60 13.91
N ARG A 101 -1.91 26.10 13.54
CA ARG A 101 -3.12 26.90 13.41
C ARG A 101 -3.84 27.13 14.74
N VAL A 102 -3.42 26.48 15.76
CA VAL A 102 -4.00 26.64 17.11
C VAL A 102 -3.40 27.84 17.89
#